data_b173da6bdae5f0e74042039225079ea7
#
_entry.id   b173da6bdae5f0e74042039225079ea7
#
_cell.length_a   1.000
_cell.length_b   1.000
_cell.length_c   1.000
_cell.angle_alpha   90.00
_cell.angle_beta   90.00
_cell.angle_gamma   90.00
#
_symmetry.space_group_name_H-M   'P 1'
#
loop_
_entity.id
_entity.type
_entity.pdbx_description
1 polymer ?
#
loop_
_entity_poly.entity_id
_entity_poly.type
_entity_poly.pdbx_seq_one_letter_code
_entity_poly.pdbx_strand_id
1 'polypeptide(L)'
;MANNEKYKIWHKPQKEMLTAEGNLKKGTTRQGYLHEKYTLQAPLKYIGNPKLIIYRSGWELSFCKWCDCSPSIVRWSSEPIRVPYYDRVSKLEANKKLGLDPNNPKNWITKFYNVDYWAEVKKPDGVIEKWFIEIKPANKLQKPKPPKNDAPLKDIKRYNLAVKEYLINEAKFAAMNEWARIHNSKFYIFTDVQLIKMGIIHGKFDKEGKGR
;
A
#
# COMPACT_ATOMS: atom_id res chain seq x y z
N MET A 1 -30.68 2.68 -3.54
CA MET A 1 -29.80 1.60 -4.06
C MET A 1 -28.66 2.28 -4.82
N ALA A 2 -27.52 2.50 -4.19
CA ALA A 2 -26.39 3.17 -4.79
C ALA A 2 -25.66 2.21 -5.72
N ASN A 3 -25.40 2.69 -6.91
CA ASN A 3 -24.84 1.99 -8.07
C ASN A 3 -23.50 1.30 -7.72
N ASN A 4 -23.58 -0.01 -7.42
CA ASN A 4 -22.44 -0.88 -7.09
C ASN A 4 -21.51 -1.18 -8.28
N GLU A 5 -21.81 -0.63 -9.47
CA GLU A 5 -21.02 -0.90 -10.69
C GLU A 5 -19.71 -0.10 -10.78
N LYS A 6 -19.59 0.98 -10.02
CA LYS A 6 -18.40 1.86 -10.06
C LYS A 6 -17.16 1.28 -9.41
N TYR A 7 -17.30 0.18 -8.66
CA TYR A 7 -16.22 -0.41 -7.86
C TYR A 7 -16.13 -1.93 -8.05
N LYS A 8 -16.19 -2.39 -9.31
CA LYS A 8 -15.81 -3.77 -9.60
C LYS A 8 -14.41 -4.00 -9.07
N ILE A 9 -14.24 -5.08 -8.29
CA ILE A 9 -12.91 -5.59 -7.90
C ILE A 9 -12.14 -5.83 -9.20
N TRP A 10 -11.19 -4.96 -9.50
CA TRP A 10 -10.50 -4.94 -10.77
C TRP A 10 -9.25 -5.80 -10.69
N HIS A 11 -9.27 -6.98 -11.22
CA HIS A 11 -8.06 -7.74 -11.56
C HIS A 11 -7.31 -7.12 -12.75
N LYS A 12 -7.14 -5.80 -12.77
CA LYS A 12 -6.57 -5.06 -13.89
C LYS A 12 -5.31 -4.23 -13.62
N PRO A 13 -4.46 -4.49 -12.64
CA PRO A 13 -3.23 -3.71 -12.52
C PRO A 13 -2.13 -4.12 -13.50
N GLN A 14 -2.29 -5.21 -14.23
CA GLN A 14 -1.12 -5.96 -14.70
C GLN A 14 -0.70 -5.69 -16.13
N LYS A 15 -1.60 -5.18 -16.99
CA LYS A 15 -1.21 -4.83 -18.37
C LYS A 15 -0.20 -3.67 -18.45
N GLU A 16 -0.23 -2.73 -17.49
CA GLU A 16 0.67 -1.58 -17.47
C GLU A 16 2.09 -1.93 -16.95
N MET A 17 2.24 -3.08 -16.30
CA MET A 17 3.53 -3.54 -15.73
C MET A 17 4.24 -4.57 -16.59
N LEU A 18 3.59 -5.07 -17.63
CA LEU A 18 4.19 -6.01 -18.57
C LEU A 18 4.82 -5.27 -19.75
N THR A 19 5.90 -5.82 -20.29
CA THR A 19 6.39 -5.44 -21.63
C THR A 19 5.40 -5.93 -22.68
N ALA A 20 5.58 -5.51 -23.95
CA ALA A 20 4.77 -6.00 -25.06
C ALA A 20 4.82 -7.53 -25.20
N GLU A 21 5.93 -8.16 -24.77
CA GLU A 21 6.14 -9.61 -24.77
C GLU A 21 5.56 -10.30 -23.52
N GLY A 22 4.87 -9.56 -22.63
CA GLY A 22 4.25 -10.11 -21.43
C GLY A 22 5.22 -10.31 -20.25
N ASN A 23 6.46 -9.83 -20.35
CA ASN A 23 7.44 -9.88 -19.27
C ASN A 23 7.25 -8.70 -18.29
N LEU A 24 7.57 -8.90 -17.01
CA LEU A 24 7.61 -7.80 -16.05
C LEU A 24 8.58 -6.72 -16.50
N LYS A 25 8.11 -5.49 -16.58
CA LYS A 25 9.01 -4.33 -16.69
C LYS A 25 9.97 -4.39 -15.50
N LYS A 26 11.27 -4.54 -15.78
CA LYS A 26 12.32 -4.58 -14.75
C LYS A 26 12.25 -3.28 -13.93
N GLY A 27 11.58 -3.36 -12.78
CA GLY A 27 11.69 -2.41 -11.69
C GLY A 27 12.84 -2.83 -10.78
N THR A 28 12.99 -2.19 -9.63
CA THR A 28 14.07 -2.47 -8.67
C THR A 28 14.26 -3.97 -8.40
N THR A 29 15.48 -4.39 -8.08
CA THR A 29 15.95 -5.77 -7.81
C THR A 29 15.14 -6.58 -6.78
N ARG A 30 14.11 -6.03 -6.15
CA ARG A 30 13.27 -6.64 -5.12
C ARG A 30 11.85 -6.97 -5.57
N GLN A 31 11.45 -6.50 -6.73
CA GLN A 31 10.11 -6.73 -7.28
C GLN A 31 10.08 -8.01 -8.10
N GLY A 32 9.00 -8.79 -8.01
CA GLY A 32 8.82 -9.99 -8.80
C GLY A 32 7.42 -10.59 -8.67
N TYR A 33 7.19 -11.69 -9.36
CA TYR A 33 6.01 -12.51 -9.16
C TYR A 33 6.24 -13.53 -8.05
N LEU A 34 5.20 -13.77 -7.25
CA LEU A 34 5.31 -14.70 -6.12
C LEU A 34 5.70 -16.11 -6.59
N HIS A 35 5.10 -16.60 -7.69
CA HIS A 35 5.34 -17.93 -8.22
C HIS A 35 6.81 -18.21 -8.61
N GLU A 36 7.62 -17.16 -8.84
CA GLU A 36 9.07 -17.29 -9.11
C GLU A 36 9.88 -17.62 -7.85
N LYS A 37 9.33 -17.36 -6.68
CA LYS A 37 10.00 -17.50 -5.37
C LYS A 37 9.27 -18.41 -4.40
N TYR A 38 8.02 -18.76 -4.70
CA TYR A 38 7.18 -19.50 -3.77
C TYR A 38 6.02 -20.19 -4.50
N THR A 39 5.80 -21.45 -4.20
CA THR A 39 4.62 -22.21 -4.64
C THR A 39 3.56 -22.12 -3.56
N LEU A 40 2.35 -21.69 -3.93
CA LEU A 40 1.21 -21.60 -3.00
C LEU A 40 0.90 -22.97 -2.40
N GLN A 41 0.77 -23.04 -1.09
CA GLN A 41 0.37 -24.23 -0.35
C GLN A 41 -1.15 -24.37 -0.28
N ALA A 42 -1.87 -23.25 -0.32
CA ALA A 42 -3.32 -23.18 -0.29
C ALA A 42 -3.87 -22.28 -1.42
N PRO A 43 -3.71 -22.69 -2.70
CA PRO A 43 -4.04 -21.84 -3.85
C PRO A 43 -5.52 -21.45 -3.92
N LEU A 44 -6.42 -22.23 -3.31
CA LEU A 44 -7.85 -21.91 -3.24
C LEU A 44 -8.18 -20.71 -2.34
N LYS A 45 -7.27 -20.28 -1.48
CA LYS A 45 -7.44 -19.07 -0.68
C LYS A 45 -7.20 -17.80 -1.51
N TYR A 46 -6.44 -17.88 -2.59
CA TYR A 46 -6.13 -16.71 -3.39
C TYR A 46 -7.27 -16.37 -4.35
N ILE A 47 -7.72 -15.12 -4.31
CA ILE A 47 -8.70 -14.59 -5.25
C ILE A 47 -7.97 -13.86 -6.37
N GLY A 48 -8.02 -14.40 -7.56
CA GLY A 48 -7.39 -13.88 -8.76
C GLY A 48 -6.56 -14.91 -9.49
N ASN A 49 -5.66 -14.44 -10.37
CA ASN A 49 -4.74 -15.32 -11.07
C ASN A 49 -3.47 -15.52 -10.21
N PRO A 50 -3.21 -16.76 -9.71
CA PRO A 50 -2.04 -17.03 -8.85
C PRO A 50 -0.70 -16.73 -9.51
N LYS A 51 -0.61 -16.76 -10.83
CA LYS A 51 0.60 -16.43 -11.59
C LYS A 51 0.91 -14.92 -11.59
N LEU A 52 -0.04 -14.11 -11.16
CA LEU A 52 0.04 -12.66 -11.24
C LEU A 52 0.12 -11.99 -9.86
N ILE A 53 0.43 -12.73 -8.80
CA ILE A 53 0.67 -12.17 -7.48
C ILE A 53 2.00 -11.42 -7.49
N ILE A 54 1.95 -10.11 -7.33
CA ILE A 54 3.12 -9.22 -7.34
C ILE A 54 3.54 -8.89 -5.91
N TYR A 55 4.84 -8.87 -5.66
CA TYR A 55 5.44 -8.25 -4.49
C TYR A 55 6.49 -7.22 -4.92
N ARG A 56 6.64 -6.12 -4.19
CA ARG A 56 7.61 -5.04 -4.45
C ARG A 56 8.69 -4.92 -3.39
N SER A 57 8.52 -5.66 -2.30
CA SER A 57 9.48 -5.68 -1.20
C SER A 57 9.60 -7.08 -0.60
N GLY A 58 10.69 -7.32 0.17
CA GLY A 58 10.83 -8.57 0.92
C GLY A 58 9.76 -8.75 1.99
N TRP A 59 9.24 -7.67 2.55
CA TRP A 59 8.15 -7.73 3.52
C TRP A 59 6.83 -8.15 2.87
N GLU A 60 6.54 -7.63 1.70
CA GLU A 60 5.38 -8.06 0.91
C GLU A 60 5.48 -9.53 0.50
N LEU A 61 6.67 -10.01 0.09
CA LEU A 61 6.90 -11.42 -0.18
C LEU A 61 6.60 -12.29 1.05
N SER A 62 7.09 -11.89 2.23
CA SER A 62 6.82 -12.60 3.49
C SER A 62 5.34 -12.57 3.86
N PHE A 63 4.68 -11.44 3.63
CA PHE A 63 3.25 -11.29 3.88
C PHE A 63 2.39 -12.18 2.96
N CYS A 64 2.73 -12.28 1.67
CA CYS A 64 2.07 -13.22 0.75
C CYS A 64 2.15 -14.67 1.26
N LYS A 65 3.35 -15.11 1.69
CA LYS A 65 3.56 -16.45 2.26
C LYS A 65 2.74 -16.66 3.52
N TRP A 66 2.70 -15.65 4.39
CA TRP A 66 1.88 -15.69 5.60
C TRP A 66 0.39 -15.78 5.28
N CYS A 67 -0.13 -15.02 4.33
CA CYS A 67 -1.52 -15.09 3.90
C CYS A 67 -1.90 -16.49 3.39
N ASP A 68 -1.01 -17.12 2.63
CA ASP A 68 -1.22 -18.45 2.11
C ASP A 68 -1.28 -19.52 3.21
N CYS A 69 -0.33 -19.48 4.17
CA CYS A 69 -0.19 -20.51 5.20
C CYS A 69 -1.04 -20.27 6.45
N SER A 70 -1.43 -19.03 6.75
CA SER A 70 -2.11 -18.69 8.00
C SER A 70 -3.52 -19.29 8.07
N PRO A 71 -3.87 -20.04 9.13
CA PRO A 71 -5.22 -20.58 9.31
C PRO A 71 -6.27 -19.49 9.56
N SER A 72 -5.87 -18.30 10.00
CA SER A 72 -6.76 -17.16 10.20
C SER A 72 -7.15 -16.47 8.88
N ILE A 73 -6.41 -16.68 7.79
CA ILE A 73 -6.75 -16.14 6.48
C ILE A 73 -7.65 -17.13 5.74
N VAL A 74 -8.88 -16.70 5.49
CA VAL A 74 -9.87 -17.47 4.73
C VAL A 74 -9.64 -17.30 3.23
N ARG A 75 -9.53 -16.05 2.78
CA ARG A 75 -9.23 -15.68 1.38
C ARG A 75 -8.38 -14.42 1.36
N TRP A 76 -7.62 -14.23 0.29
CA TRP A 76 -6.78 -13.04 0.11
C TRP A 76 -6.52 -12.71 -1.35
N SER A 77 -6.10 -11.46 -1.62
CA SER A 77 -5.73 -10.99 -2.96
C SER A 77 -4.67 -9.89 -2.84
N SER A 78 -3.75 -9.81 -3.79
CA SER A 78 -2.80 -8.70 -3.95
C SER A 78 -3.35 -7.66 -4.92
N GLU A 79 -3.15 -6.37 -4.64
CA GLU A 79 -3.60 -5.22 -5.44
C GLU A 79 -5.07 -5.34 -5.92
N PRO A 80 -6.03 -5.63 -5.02
CA PRO A 80 -7.39 -6.02 -5.40
C PRO A 80 -8.19 -4.90 -6.05
N ILE A 81 -7.88 -3.63 -5.69
CA ILE A 81 -8.67 -2.47 -6.11
C ILE A 81 -7.80 -1.24 -6.34
N ARG A 82 -8.34 -0.30 -7.12
CA ARG A 82 -7.81 1.06 -7.30
C ARG A 82 -8.79 2.06 -6.70
N VAL A 83 -8.34 2.82 -5.70
CA VAL A 83 -9.14 3.84 -5.03
C VAL A 83 -8.71 5.22 -5.52
N PRO A 84 -9.64 6.08 -5.98
CA PRO A 84 -9.31 7.44 -6.33
C PRO A 84 -8.99 8.28 -5.09
N TYR A 85 -7.96 9.12 -5.18
CA TYR A 85 -7.63 10.10 -4.14
C TYR A 85 -7.25 11.43 -4.77
N TYR A 86 -7.36 12.50 -3.98
CA TYR A 86 -7.02 13.85 -4.43
C TYR A 86 -5.59 14.21 -4.04
N ASP A 87 -4.73 14.35 -5.05
CA ASP A 87 -3.34 14.78 -4.87
C ASP A 87 -3.23 16.30 -4.98
N ARG A 88 -3.25 16.96 -3.83
CA ARG A 88 -3.08 18.42 -3.73
C ARG A 88 -1.62 18.89 -3.86
N VAL A 89 -0.65 17.97 -3.80
CA VAL A 89 0.77 18.31 -3.67
C VAL A 89 1.51 18.30 -5.00
N SER A 90 1.17 17.39 -5.90
CA SER A 90 1.95 17.19 -7.13
C SER A 90 1.92 18.38 -8.09
N LYS A 91 0.88 19.21 -8.07
CA LYS A 91 0.80 20.46 -8.86
C LYS A 91 0.99 21.73 -8.03
N LEU A 92 1.34 21.62 -6.75
CA LEU A 92 1.40 22.77 -5.86
C LEU A 92 2.25 23.92 -6.41
N GLU A 93 3.45 23.63 -6.89
CA GLU A 93 4.35 24.65 -7.45
C GLU A 93 3.85 25.23 -8.78
N ALA A 94 3.27 24.39 -9.63
CA ALA A 94 2.68 24.86 -10.89
C ALA A 94 1.46 25.75 -10.62
N ASN A 95 0.60 25.36 -9.70
CA ASN A 95 -0.59 26.13 -9.30
C ASN A 95 -0.20 27.48 -8.69
N LYS A 96 0.82 27.52 -7.83
CA LYS A 96 1.35 28.78 -7.28
C LYS A 96 1.85 29.74 -8.37
N LYS A 97 2.60 29.23 -9.35
CA LYS A 97 3.09 30.03 -10.50
C LYS A 97 1.94 30.60 -11.35
N LEU A 98 0.80 29.90 -11.39
CA LEU A 98 -0.41 30.33 -12.10
C LEU A 98 -1.35 31.17 -11.24
N GLY A 99 -0.97 31.50 -9.99
CA GLY A 99 -1.83 32.25 -9.05
C GLY A 99 -3.07 31.50 -8.61
N LEU A 100 -3.09 30.16 -8.75
CA LEU A 100 -4.24 29.34 -8.35
C LEU A 100 -4.17 29.01 -6.85
N ASP A 101 -5.33 29.12 -6.17
CA ASP A 101 -5.43 28.75 -4.76
C ASP A 101 -5.11 27.25 -4.57
N PRO A 102 -4.05 26.90 -3.80
CA PRO A 102 -3.67 25.52 -3.55
C PRO A 102 -4.67 24.73 -2.69
N ASN A 103 -5.55 25.43 -1.96
CA ASN A 103 -6.57 24.81 -1.12
C ASN A 103 -7.89 24.55 -1.85
N ASN A 104 -8.05 25.09 -3.07
CA ASN A 104 -9.24 24.84 -3.86
C ASN A 104 -9.18 23.41 -4.47
N PRO A 105 -10.13 22.52 -4.13
CA PRO A 105 -10.16 21.14 -4.65
C PRO A 105 -10.19 21.03 -6.17
N LYS A 106 -10.71 22.04 -6.88
CA LYS A 106 -10.73 22.09 -8.34
C LYS A 106 -9.33 22.13 -8.95
N ASN A 107 -8.34 22.61 -8.18
CA ASN A 107 -6.94 22.69 -8.58
C ASN A 107 -6.13 21.42 -8.24
N TRP A 108 -6.75 20.43 -7.60
CA TRP A 108 -6.11 19.15 -7.26
C TRP A 108 -6.18 18.18 -8.42
N ILE A 109 -5.34 17.13 -8.37
CA ILE A 109 -5.35 16.07 -9.38
C ILE A 109 -5.98 14.82 -8.75
N THR A 110 -6.94 14.24 -9.44
CA THR A 110 -7.40 12.89 -9.11
C THR A 110 -6.36 11.88 -9.58
N LYS A 111 -5.83 11.11 -8.64
CA LYS A 111 -4.95 9.97 -8.88
C LYS A 111 -5.58 8.70 -8.33
N PHE A 112 -5.00 7.58 -8.69
CA PHE A 112 -5.45 6.28 -8.21
C PHE A 112 -4.37 5.64 -7.34
N TYR A 113 -4.84 4.99 -6.28
CA TYR A 113 -4.04 4.25 -5.34
C TYR A 113 -4.42 2.76 -5.38
N ASN A 114 -3.44 1.90 -5.60
CA ASN A 114 -3.61 0.46 -5.46
C ASN A 114 -3.23 0.11 -4.02
N VAL A 115 -4.17 -0.45 -3.25
CA VAL A 115 -3.86 -0.99 -1.93
C VAL A 115 -3.11 -2.31 -2.10
N ASP A 116 -2.14 -2.60 -1.21
CA ASP A 116 -1.27 -3.76 -1.39
C ASP A 116 -2.05 -5.08 -1.32
N TYR A 117 -2.95 -5.25 -0.32
CA TYR A 117 -3.66 -6.51 -0.10
C TYR A 117 -5.10 -6.31 0.36
N TRP A 118 -5.88 -7.35 0.11
CA TRP A 118 -7.16 -7.59 0.74
C TRP A 118 -7.18 -9.00 1.31
N ALA A 119 -7.83 -9.19 2.48
CA ALA A 119 -8.00 -10.49 3.09
C ALA A 119 -9.32 -10.60 3.86
N GLU A 120 -9.89 -11.80 3.87
CA GLU A 120 -10.90 -12.22 4.83
C GLU A 120 -10.20 -12.90 6.00
N VAL A 121 -10.35 -12.33 7.17
CA VAL A 121 -9.64 -12.73 8.39
C VAL A 121 -10.63 -13.28 9.40
N LYS A 122 -10.47 -14.56 9.73
CA LYS A 122 -11.25 -15.23 10.78
C LYS A 122 -10.69 -14.86 12.14
N LYS A 123 -11.50 -14.23 12.95
CA LYS A 123 -11.18 -13.86 14.34
C LYS A 123 -11.31 -15.06 15.28
N PRO A 124 -10.74 -15.00 16.49
CA PRO A 124 -10.88 -16.07 17.49
C PRO A 124 -12.33 -16.41 17.87
N ASP A 125 -13.23 -15.43 17.78
CA ASP A 125 -14.67 -15.59 18.01
C ASP A 125 -15.43 -16.20 16.82
N GLY A 126 -14.72 -16.52 15.73
CA GLY A 126 -15.27 -17.08 14.50
C GLY A 126 -15.77 -16.05 13.49
N VAL A 127 -15.87 -14.79 13.86
CA VAL A 127 -16.30 -13.71 12.96
C VAL A 127 -15.28 -13.51 11.83
N ILE A 128 -15.76 -13.36 10.60
CA ILE A 128 -14.92 -13.05 9.45
C ILE A 128 -14.97 -11.55 9.18
N GLU A 129 -13.81 -10.91 9.26
CA GLU A 129 -13.63 -9.50 8.92
C GLU A 129 -12.96 -9.37 7.54
N LYS A 130 -13.33 -8.32 6.81
CA LYS A 130 -12.68 -7.95 5.53
C LYS A 130 -11.68 -6.85 5.79
N TRP A 131 -10.42 -7.10 5.47
CA TRP A 131 -9.32 -6.17 5.68
C TRP A 131 -8.72 -5.74 4.35
N PHE A 132 -8.50 -4.44 4.20
CA PHE A 132 -7.56 -3.86 3.24
C PHE A 132 -6.28 -3.55 3.99
N ILE A 133 -5.14 -3.88 3.42
CA ILE A 133 -3.87 -3.85 4.12
C ILE A 133 -2.84 -3.17 3.22
N GLU A 134 -2.17 -2.18 3.78
CA GLU A 134 -0.98 -1.54 3.21
C GLU A 134 0.23 -1.91 4.05
N ILE A 135 1.36 -2.20 3.42
CA ILE A 135 2.63 -2.48 4.10
C ILE A 135 3.54 -1.27 3.97
N LYS A 136 3.90 -0.66 5.10
CA LYS A 136 4.72 0.56 5.13
C LYS A 136 5.75 0.51 6.27
N PRO A 137 7.00 0.94 6.04
CA PRO A 137 7.94 1.19 7.13
C PRO A 137 7.39 2.20 8.14
N ALA A 138 7.54 1.93 9.44
CA ALA A 138 7.02 2.79 10.50
C ALA A 138 7.51 4.24 10.39
N ASN A 139 8.76 4.44 9.96
CA ASN A 139 9.34 5.77 9.77
C ASN A 139 8.69 6.57 8.63
N LYS A 140 8.00 5.90 7.69
CA LYS A 140 7.26 6.55 6.58
C LYS A 140 5.88 7.06 6.99
N LEU A 141 5.41 6.67 8.16
CA LEU A 141 4.14 7.14 8.75
C LEU A 141 4.34 8.36 9.65
N GLN A 142 5.58 8.70 9.96
CA GLN A 142 5.90 9.85 10.80
C GLN A 142 6.06 11.11 9.94
N LYS A 143 5.51 12.24 10.44
CA LYS A 143 5.74 13.54 9.82
C LYS A 143 7.24 13.84 9.80
N PRO A 144 7.83 14.16 8.64
CA PRO A 144 9.24 14.46 8.53
C PRO A 144 9.62 15.65 9.40
N LYS A 145 10.74 15.53 10.12
CA LYS A 145 11.28 16.63 10.92
C LYS A 145 12.05 17.61 10.02
N PRO A 146 11.85 18.93 10.17
CA PRO A 146 12.60 19.91 9.39
C PRO A 146 14.10 19.79 9.67
N PRO A 147 14.95 20.04 8.67
CA PRO A 147 16.39 20.12 8.88
C PRO A 147 16.75 21.36 9.73
N LYS A 148 17.97 21.41 10.21
CA LYS A 148 18.50 22.60 10.90
C LYS A 148 18.56 23.82 9.95
N ASN A 149 18.57 25.03 10.50
CA ASN A 149 18.54 26.26 9.70
C ASN A 149 19.73 26.40 8.74
N ASP A 150 20.88 25.84 9.09
CA ASP A 150 22.15 25.84 8.33
C ASP A 150 22.35 24.55 7.52
N ALA A 151 21.31 23.74 7.34
CA ALA A 151 21.41 22.45 6.68
C ALA A 151 21.81 22.60 5.20
N PRO A 152 22.65 21.70 4.67
CA PRO A 152 22.99 21.66 3.26
C PRO A 152 21.78 21.52 2.35
N LEU A 153 21.83 22.08 1.14
CA LEU A 153 20.76 21.99 0.12
C LEU A 153 20.29 20.57 -0.15
N LYS A 154 21.19 19.59 -0.06
CA LYS A 154 20.86 18.16 -0.20
C LYS A 154 19.86 17.69 0.86
N ASP A 155 20.02 18.14 2.10
CA ASP A 155 19.14 17.74 3.21
C ASP A 155 17.79 18.45 3.11
N ILE A 156 17.78 19.71 2.69
CA ILE A 156 16.55 20.46 2.40
C ILE A 156 15.76 19.77 1.29
N LYS A 157 16.41 19.38 0.18
CA LYS A 157 15.76 18.65 -0.92
C LYS A 157 15.19 17.30 -0.46
N ARG A 158 15.95 16.55 0.34
CA ARG A 158 15.50 15.27 0.93
C ARG A 158 14.29 15.45 1.84
N TYR A 159 14.30 16.47 2.68
CA TYR A 159 13.18 16.83 3.54
C TYR A 159 11.94 17.17 2.71
N ASN A 160 12.04 18.01 1.69
CA ASN A 160 10.92 18.39 0.84
C ASN A 160 10.30 17.18 0.13
N LEU A 161 11.13 16.24 -0.35
CA LEU A 161 10.66 14.99 -0.94
C LEU A 161 9.93 14.12 0.09
N ALA A 162 10.46 14.02 1.31
CA ALA A 162 9.84 13.26 2.39
C ALA A 162 8.48 13.86 2.81
N VAL A 163 8.40 15.19 2.91
CA VAL A 163 7.13 15.89 3.20
C VAL A 163 6.11 15.65 2.10
N LYS A 164 6.53 15.73 0.84
CA LYS A 164 5.66 15.44 -0.30
C LYS A 164 5.12 14.01 -0.25
N GLU A 165 5.99 13.02 -0.02
CA GLU A 165 5.62 11.61 0.11
C GLU A 165 4.64 11.40 1.27
N TYR A 166 4.90 12.02 2.42
CA TYR A 166 4.06 11.95 3.61
C TYR A 166 2.64 12.46 3.32
N LEU A 167 2.51 13.65 2.73
CA LEU A 167 1.21 14.25 2.40
C LEU A 167 0.43 13.44 1.36
N ILE A 168 1.12 12.86 0.38
CA ILE A 168 0.50 11.96 -0.60
C ILE A 168 0.00 10.67 0.08
N ASN A 169 0.76 10.10 1.02
CA ASN A 169 0.33 8.92 1.76
C ASN A 169 -0.87 9.22 2.64
N GLU A 170 -0.90 10.36 3.34
CA GLU A 170 -2.09 10.77 4.12
C GLU A 170 -3.35 10.84 3.24
N ALA A 171 -3.25 11.44 2.05
CA ALA A 171 -4.38 11.52 1.13
C ALA A 171 -4.86 10.14 0.64
N LYS A 172 -3.92 9.24 0.33
CA LYS A 172 -4.22 7.85 -0.05
C LYS A 172 -4.91 7.09 1.07
N PHE A 173 -4.37 7.18 2.29
CA PHE A 173 -4.89 6.46 3.45
C PHE A 173 -6.27 6.99 3.88
N ALA A 174 -6.49 8.30 3.81
CA ALA A 174 -7.81 8.88 4.05
C ALA A 174 -8.84 8.36 3.04
N ALA A 175 -8.50 8.35 1.75
CA ALA A 175 -9.38 7.82 0.71
C ALA A 175 -9.66 6.31 0.89
N MET A 176 -8.65 5.52 1.28
CA MET A 176 -8.80 4.10 1.51
C MET A 176 -9.65 3.80 2.77
N ASN A 177 -9.46 4.55 3.85
CA ASN A 177 -10.29 4.43 5.04
C ASN A 177 -11.77 4.67 4.73
N GLU A 178 -12.07 5.73 4.00
CA GLU A 178 -13.45 6.05 3.62
C GLU A 178 -14.02 4.98 2.67
N TRP A 179 -13.22 4.52 1.71
CA TRP A 179 -13.63 3.45 0.82
C TRP A 179 -13.93 2.16 1.60
N ALA A 180 -13.06 1.77 2.51
CA ALA A 180 -13.24 0.58 3.34
C ALA A 180 -14.51 0.68 4.21
N ARG A 181 -14.75 1.85 4.83
CA ARG A 181 -15.95 2.12 5.62
C ARG A 181 -17.24 1.92 4.82
N ILE A 182 -17.30 2.47 3.61
CA ILE A 182 -18.48 2.35 2.71
C ILE A 182 -18.73 0.89 2.31
N HIS A 183 -17.66 0.08 2.21
CA HIS A 183 -17.74 -1.33 1.79
C HIS A 183 -17.73 -2.32 2.97
N ASN A 184 -18.08 -1.87 4.17
CA ASN A 184 -18.11 -2.70 5.39
C ASN A 184 -16.83 -3.52 5.58
N SER A 185 -15.70 -2.83 5.46
CA SER A 185 -14.35 -3.40 5.56
C SER A 185 -13.51 -2.51 6.47
N LYS A 186 -12.36 -3.02 6.92
CA LYS A 186 -11.38 -2.26 7.71
C LYS A 186 -10.14 -2.00 6.86
N PHE A 187 -9.49 -0.87 7.07
CA PHE A 187 -8.19 -0.58 6.48
C PHE A 187 -7.12 -0.57 7.55
N TYR A 188 -6.05 -1.30 7.31
CA TYR A 188 -4.90 -1.41 8.21
C TYR A 188 -3.60 -1.07 7.49
N ILE A 189 -2.70 -0.40 8.20
CA ILE A 189 -1.33 -0.19 7.76
C ILE A 189 -0.44 -1.06 8.64
N PHE A 190 0.17 -2.09 8.05
CA PHE A 190 1.09 -2.96 8.74
C PHE A 190 2.51 -2.42 8.59
N THR A 191 3.11 -2.09 9.71
CA THR A 191 4.50 -1.65 9.75
C THR A 191 5.44 -2.84 9.99
N ASP A 192 6.73 -2.60 9.80
CA ASP A 192 7.78 -3.54 10.20
C ASP A 192 7.59 -4.03 11.65
N VAL A 193 7.22 -3.14 12.57
CA VAL A 193 6.97 -3.50 13.97
C VAL A 193 5.82 -4.50 14.11
N GLN A 194 4.68 -4.27 13.44
CA GLN A 194 3.56 -5.21 13.46
C GLN A 194 3.92 -6.52 12.77
N LEU A 195 4.59 -6.47 11.61
CA LEU A 195 4.98 -7.68 10.88
C LEU A 195 5.94 -8.57 11.70
N ILE A 196 6.85 -7.97 12.47
CA ILE A 196 7.73 -8.71 13.41
C ILE A 196 6.90 -9.31 14.54
N LYS A 197 6.01 -8.53 15.19
CA LYS A 197 5.14 -9.02 16.26
C LYS A 197 4.24 -10.18 15.83
N MET A 198 3.81 -10.18 14.57
CA MET A 198 3.01 -11.26 13.98
C MET A 198 3.86 -12.47 13.53
N GLY A 199 5.21 -12.39 13.64
CA GLY A 199 6.11 -13.44 13.17
C GLY A 199 6.20 -13.57 11.65
N ILE A 200 5.76 -12.56 10.90
CA ILE A 200 5.75 -12.55 9.43
C ILE A 200 7.15 -12.27 8.88
N ILE A 201 7.89 -11.40 9.54
CA ILE A 201 9.28 -11.09 9.24
C ILE A 201 10.15 -11.25 10.48
N HIS A 202 11.43 -11.60 10.26
CA HIS A 202 12.41 -11.62 11.34
C HIS A 202 12.97 -10.22 11.56
N GLY A 203 13.10 -9.81 12.81
CA GLY A 203 13.68 -8.54 13.20
C GLY A 203 14.18 -8.58 14.64
N LYS A 204 15.09 -7.70 14.96
CA LYS A 204 15.51 -7.46 16.34
C LYS A 204 14.75 -6.24 16.85
N PHE A 205 14.14 -6.37 18.02
CA PHE A 205 13.66 -5.20 18.75
C PHE A 205 14.84 -4.61 19.52
N ASP A 206 14.91 -3.29 19.58
CA ASP A 206 15.77 -2.63 20.58
C ASP A 206 15.16 -2.81 21.98
N LYS A 207 15.91 -2.37 23.02
CA LYS A 207 15.45 -2.45 24.41
C LYS A 207 14.16 -1.68 24.69
N GLU A 208 13.76 -0.81 23.79
CA GLU A 208 12.53 0.00 23.85
C GLU A 208 11.39 -0.61 23.03
N GLY A 209 11.57 -1.81 22.46
CA GLY A 209 10.55 -2.50 21.65
C GLY A 209 10.37 -1.93 20.24
N LYS A 210 11.33 -1.14 19.74
CA LYS A 210 11.35 -0.64 18.36
C LYS A 210 12.09 -1.64 17.47
N GLY A 211 11.50 -1.98 16.33
CA GLY A 211 12.14 -2.84 15.33
C GLY A 211 13.37 -2.17 14.71
N ARG A 212 14.47 -2.93 14.57
CA ARG A 212 15.69 -2.54 13.85
C ARG A 212 15.74 -3.14 12.47
#